data_b44ab0256e89d2ea9dd84edec3158998
#
_entry.id   b44ab0256e89d2ea9dd84edec3158998
#
_cell.length_a   1.000
_cell.length_b   1.000
_cell.length_c   1.000
_cell.angle_alpha   90.00
_cell.angle_beta   90.00
_cell.angle_gamma   90.00
#
_symmetry.space_group_name_H-M   'P 1'
#
loop_
_entity.id
_entity.type
_entity.pdbx_description
1 polymer ?
#
loop_
_entity_poly.entity_id
_entity_poly.type
_entity_poly.pdbx_seq_one_letter_code
_entity_poly.pdbx_strand_id
1 'polypeptide(L)'
;MATDLNYIKYVVEQIDLPDISFKKMFGDYMVYYKAVPVLLVCDDCVFVKILKETSELLGEDCEQGFPYDGAKLHYVLDIDNSDLARQTVVAVYNCRKDKPNK
;
A
#
# COMPACT_ATOMS: atom_id res chain seq x y z
N MET A 1 16.13 -6.60 3.81
CA MET A 1 15.68 -7.98 3.83
C MET A 1 14.37 -8.09 3.11
N ALA A 2 14.12 -9.26 2.53
CA ALA A 2 12.86 -9.47 1.82
C ALA A 2 11.69 -9.57 2.81
N THR A 3 10.52 -9.16 2.35
CA THR A 3 9.31 -9.27 3.16
C THR A 3 8.88 -10.72 3.27
N ASP A 4 8.50 -11.14 4.46
CA ASP A 4 8.05 -12.49 4.74
C ASP A 4 6.65 -12.70 4.16
N LEU A 5 6.44 -13.89 3.58
CA LEU A 5 5.12 -14.26 3.06
C LEU A 5 4.04 -14.20 4.15
N ASN A 6 4.37 -14.56 5.37
CA ASN A 6 3.41 -14.48 6.48
C ASN A 6 2.97 -13.04 6.73
N TYR A 7 3.87 -12.10 6.57
CA TYR A 7 3.54 -10.70 6.75
C TYR A 7 2.58 -10.20 5.67
N ILE A 8 2.84 -10.57 4.41
CA ILE A 8 1.94 -10.12 3.33
C ILE A 8 0.55 -10.72 3.49
N LYS A 9 0.44 -11.95 3.97
CA LYS A 9 -0.86 -12.54 4.25
C LYS A 9 -1.59 -11.78 5.35
N TYR A 10 -0.86 -11.37 6.37
CA TYR A 10 -1.42 -10.55 7.44
C TYR A 10 -1.94 -9.22 6.89
N VAL A 11 -1.17 -8.57 6.03
CA VAL A 11 -1.56 -7.31 5.40
C VAL A 11 -2.88 -7.46 4.66
N VAL A 12 -2.99 -8.50 3.84
CA VAL A 12 -4.20 -8.75 3.06
C VAL A 12 -5.41 -9.00 3.97
N GLU A 13 -5.20 -9.75 5.06
CA GLU A 13 -6.26 -10.01 6.04
C GLU A 13 -6.73 -8.72 6.72
N GLN A 14 -5.79 -7.85 7.05
CA GLN A 14 -6.13 -6.59 7.72
C GLN A 14 -6.95 -5.68 6.81
N ILE A 15 -6.63 -5.67 5.52
CA ILE A 15 -7.40 -4.88 4.56
C ILE A 15 -8.82 -5.43 4.43
N ASP A 16 -8.97 -6.75 4.38
CA ASP A 16 -10.25 -7.44 4.42
C ASP A 16 -11.25 -6.91 3.38
N LEU A 17 -10.78 -6.81 2.13
CA LEU A 17 -11.62 -6.42 1.01
C LEU A 17 -11.66 -7.55 -0.03
N PRO A 18 -12.78 -7.72 -0.75
CA PRO A 18 -12.79 -8.65 -1.88
C PRO A 18 -11.86 -8.13 -2.98
N ASP A 19 -11.43 -9.01 -3.85
CA ASP A 19 -10.60 -8.65 -5.02
C ASP A 19 -9.24 -8.07 -4.65
N ILE A 20 -8.78 -8.32 -3.43
CA ILE A 20 -7.41 -8.00 -3.01
C ILE A 20 -6.51 -9.15 -3.44
N SER A 21 -5.38 -8.82 -4.02
CA SER A 21 -4.36 -9.81 -4.39
C SER A 21 -2.98 -9.20 -4.17
N PHE A 22 -1.97 -10.03 -4.26
CA PHE A 22 -0.60 -9.55 -4.14
C PHE A 22 0.29 -10.33 -5.09
N LYS A 23 1.43 -9.74 -5.43
CA LYS A 23 2.38 -10.33 -6.33
C LYS A 23 3.78 -10.04 -5.84
N LYS A 24 4.63 -11.06 -5.84
CA LYS A 24 6.02 -10.89 -5.42
C LYS A 24 6.81 -10.16 -6.50
N MET A 25 7.61 -9.18 -6.08
CA MET A 25 8.46 -8.39 -6.96
C MET A 25 9.77 -8.12 -6.28
N PHE A 26 10.87 -8.61 -6.84
CA PHE A 26 12.22 -8.31 -6.36
C PHE A 26 12.38 -8.50 -4.85
N GLY A 27 11.77 -9.57 -4.30
CA GLY A 27 11.87 -9.87 -2.88
C GLY A 27 10.81 -9.22 -2.01
N ASP A 28 10.05 -8.29 -2.55
CA ASP A 28 8.97 -7.60 -1.84
C ASP A 28 7.64 -7.91 -2.50
N TYR A 29 6.58 -7.24 -2.08
CA TYR A 29 5.25 -7.52 -2.60
C TYR A 29 4.52 -6.25 -2.99
N MET A 30 3.80 -6.35 -4.10
CA MET A 30 2.87 -5.30 -4.52
C MET A 30 1.46 -5.79 -4.23
N VAL A 31 0.63 -4.96 -3.59
CA VAL A 31 -0.76 -5.29 -3.29
C VAL A 31 -1.65 -4.61 -4.32
N TYR A 32 -2.59 -5.38 -4.85
CA TYR A 32 -3.53 -4.92 -5.87
C TYR A 32 -4.95 -4.98 -5.34
N TYR A 33 -5.75 -4.02 -5.74
CA TYR A 33 -7.19 -4.05 -5.50
C TYR A 33 -7.87 -3.94 -6.86
N LYS A 34 -8.66 -4.96 -7.23
CA LYS A 34 -9.31 -5.04 -8.53
C LYS A 34 -8.30 -4.81 -9.66
N ALA A 35 -7.15 -5.47 -9.54
CA ALA A 35 -6.04 -5.43 -10.50
C ALA A 35 -5.32 -4.08 -10.60
N VAL A 36 -5.60 -3.13 -9.72
CA VAL A 36 -4.92 -1.85 -9.67
C VAL A 36 -3.91 -1.87 -8.51
N PRO A 37 -2.61 -1.56 -8.75
CA PRO A 37 -1.64 -1.53 -7.66
C PRO A 37 -1.97 -0.41 -6.68
N VAL A 38 -2.04 -0.75 -5.40
CA VAL A 38 -2.45 0.21 -4.37
C VAL A 38 -1.43 0.37 -3.25
N LEU A 39 -0.71 -0.69 -2.90
CA LEU A 39 0.26 -0.64 -1.80
C LEU A 39 1.52 -1.38 -2.21
N LEU A 40 2.62 -1.00 -1.57
CA LEU A 40 3.91 -1.67 -1.76
C LEU A 40 4.40 -2.11 -0.39
N VAL A 41 4.69 -3.39 -0.22
CA VAL A 41 5.12 -3.96 1.05
C VAL A 41 6.58 -4.34 0.92
N CYS A 42 7.43 -3.63 1.64
CA CYS A 42 8.88 -3.82 1.60
C CYS A 42 9.42 -3.87 3.02
N ASP A 43 10.29 -4.83 3.30
CA ASP A 43 11.00 -4.91 4.59
C ASP A 43 10.02 -4.84 5.77
N ASP A 44 8.91 -5.59 5.64
CA ASP A 44 7.85 -5.68 6.65
C ASP A 44 7.22 -4.32 6.99
N CYS A 45 7.23 -3.42 6.03
CA CYS A 45 6.53 -2.13 6.12
C CYS A 45 5.59 -1.98 4.95
N VAL A 46 4.44 -1.33 5.19
CA VAL A 46 3.45 -1.09 4.16
C VAL A 46 3.58 0.36 3.71
N PHE A 47 3.88 0.53 2.43
CA PHE A 47 4.07 1.87 1.85
C PHE A 47 2.92 2.20 0.91
N VAL A 48 2.50 3.46 0.92
CA VAL A 48 1.48 3.97 0.02
C VAL A 48 1.93 5.29 -0.56
N LYS A 49 1.60 5.53 -1.83
CA LYS A 49 1.99 6.76 -2.49
C LYS A 49 1.41 7.99 -1.81
N ILE A 50 2.18 9.07 -1.81
CA ILE A 50 1.71 10.36 -1.34
C ILE A 50 0.91 10.99 -2.46
N LEU A 51 -0.41 10.96 -2.32
CA LEU A 51 -1.36 11.53 -3.26
C LEU A 51 -2.23 12.50 -2.49
N LYS A 52 -2.95 13.35 -3.22
CA LYS A 52 -3.88 14.26 -2.56
C LYS A 52 -4.85 13.47 -1.67
N GLU A 53 -5.39 12.39 -2.21
CA GLU A 53 -6.36 11.56 -1.50
C GLU A 53 -5.78 10.89 -0.25
N THR A 54 -4.55 10.38 -0.35
CA THR A 54 -3.92 9.75 0.80
C THR A 54 -3.48 10.79 1.83
N SER A 55 -3.07 11.97 1.37
CA SER A 55 -2.71 13.05 2.29
C SER A 55 -3.89 13.50 3.12
N GLU A 56 -5.07 13.52 2.53
CA GLU A 56 -6.29 13.87 3.26
C GLU A 56 -6.65 12.84 4.32
N LEU A 57 -6.38 11.56 4.04
CA LEU A 57 -6.67 10.48 4.98
C LEU A 57 -5.63 10.36 6.08
N LEU A 58 -4.35 10.42 5.71
CA LEU A 58 -3.26 10.09 6.64
C LEU A 58 -2.69 11.31 7.34
N GLY A 59 -2.73 12.46 6.68
CA GLY A 59 -2.29 13.71 7.30
C GLY A 59 -0.78 13.86 7.38
N GLU A 60 -0.37 15.01 7.91
CA GLU A 60 1.05 15.35 7.98
C GLU A 60 1.80 14.57 9.04
N ASP A 61 1.08 14.05 10.04
CA ASP A 61 1.70 13.32 11.13
C ASP A 61 2.00 11.87 10.77
N CYS A 62 1.56 11.40 9.60
CA CYS A 62 1.81 10.04 9.20
C CYS A 62 3.29 9.83 8.92
N GLU A 63 3.82 8.71 9.39
CA GLU A 63 5.21 8.35 9.13
C GLU A 63 5.46 8.26 7.63
N GLN A 64 6.66 8.64 7.21
CA GLN A 64 7.05 8.60 5.80
C GLN A 64 8.39 7.90 5.66
N GLY A 65 8.61 7.29 4.50
CA GLY A 65 9.86 6.61 4.25
C GLY A 65 10.00 6.25 2.78
N PHE A 66 11.13 5.62 2.46
CA PHE A 66 11.44 5.19 1.09
C PHE A 66 11.35 3.67 1.04
N PRO A 67 10.50 3.11 0.16
CA PRO A 67 10.39 1.65 0.09
C PRO A 67 11.66 0.96 -0.41
N TYR A 68 12.45 1.64 -1.21
CA TYR A 68 13.73 1.11 -1.71
C TYR A 68 14.58 2.27 -2.19
N ASP A 69 15.86 1.99 -2.45
CA ASP A 69 16.79 3.02 -2.89
C ASP A 69 16.33 3.60 -4.25
N GLY A 70 16.28 4.92 -4.31
CA GLY A 70 15.85 5.60 -5.52
C GLY A 70 14.36 5.81 -5.63
N ALA A 71 13.58 5.27 -4.70
CA ALA A 71 12.12 5.47 -4.71
C ALA A 71 11.77 6.87 -4.25
N LYS A 72 10.58 7.32 -4.64
CA LYS A 72 10.02 8.54 -4.10
C LYS A 72 9.56 8.31 -2.67
N LEU A 73 9.43 9.40 -1.92
CA LEU A 73 8.93 9.34 -0.56
C LEU A 73 7.49 8.81 -0.56
N HIS A 74 7.21 7.92 0.37
CA HIS A 74 5.90 7.30 0.53
C HIS A 74 5.45 7.46 1.98
N TYR A 75 4.15 7.35 2.22
CA TYR A 75 3.64 7.18 3.59
C TYR A 75 3.88 5.75 4.04
N VAL A 76 4.15 5.59 5.33
CA VAL A 76 4.17 4.27 5.98
C VAL A 76 2.80 4.08 6.62
N LEU A 77 2.03 3.14 6.11
CA LEU A 77 0.67 2.89 6.55
C LEU A 77 0.66 2.02 7.80
N ASP A 78 -0.12 2.42 8.80
CA ASP A 78 -0.35 1.58 9.98
C ASP A 78 -1.35 0.49 9.63
N ILE A 79 -0.83 -0.67 9.25
CA ILE A 79 -1.67 -1.77 8.79
C ILE A 79 -2.52 -2.36 9.91
N ASP A 80 -2.15 -2.13 11.16
CA ASP A 80 -2.93 -2.62 12.29
C ASP A 80 -4.25 -1.86 12.45
N ASN A 81 -4.34 -0.69 11.85
CA ASN A 81 -5.60 0.05 11.80
C ASN A 81 -6.36 -0.39 10.55
N SER A 82 -7.17 -1.43 10.68
CA SER A 82 -7.89 -2.03 9.58
C SER A 82 -8.77 -1.03 8.81
N ASP A 83 -9.50 -0.21 9.53
CA ASP A 83 -10.40 0.76 8.89
C ASP A 83 -9.61 1.75 8.05
N LEU A 84 -8.52 2.26 8.58
CA LEU A 84 -7.66 3.19 7.85
C LEU A 84 -7.04 2.51 6.63
N ALA A 85 -6.61 1.26 6.79
CA ALA A 85 -6.02 0.51 5.69
C ALA A 85 -7.03 0.34 4.54
N ARG A 86 -8.27 -0.01 4.86
CA ARG A 86 -9.31 -0.14 3.82
C ARG A 86 -9.59 1.18 3.13
N GLN A 87 -9.73 2.24 3.90
CA GLN A 87 -9.99 3.58 3.34
C GLN A 87 -8.85 4.00 2.43
N THR A 88 -7.62 3.74 2.84
CA THR A 88 -6.44 4.09 2.05
C THR A 88 -6.41 3.33 0.73
N VAL A 89 -6.67 2.02 0.78
CA VAL A 89 -6.69 1.19 -0.42
C VAL A 89 -7.75 1.70 -1.41
N VAL A 90 -8.94 1.99 -0.90
CA VAL A 90 -10.03 2.47 -1.76
C VAL A 90 -9.69 3.84 -2.35
N ALA A 91 -9.09 4.73 -1.55
CA ALA A 91 -8.70 6.06 -2.02
C ALA A 91 -7.68 5.98 -3.14
N VAL A 92 -6.66 5.12 -2.98
CA VAL A 92 -5.65 4.94 -4.03
C VAL A 92 -6.29 4.34 -5.28
N TYR A 93 -7.15 3.35 -5.10
CA TYR A 93 -7.84 2.73 -6.22
C TYR A 93 -8.65 3.76 -7.00
N ASN A 94 -9.44 4.57 -6.31
CA ASN A 94 -10.27 5.58 -6.96
C ASN A 94 -9.44 6.62 -7.71
N CYS A 95 -8.26 6.93 -7.19
CA CYS A 95 -7.35 7.87 -7.83
C CYS A 95 -6.73 7.28 -9.09
N ARG A 96 -6.39 5.98 -9.07
CA ARG A 96 -5.60 5.37 -10.14
C ARG A 96 -6.43 4.66 -11.21
N LYS A 97 -7.64 4.22 -10.88
CA LYS A 97 -8.42 3.38 -11.78
C LYS A 97 -8.76 4.09 -13.11
N ASP A 98 -8.89 5.41 -13.07
CA ASP A 98 -9.28 6.19 -14.24
C ASP A 98 -8.09 6.76 -15.00
N LYS A 99 -6.88 6.47 -14.55
CA LYS A 99 -5.67 7.00 -15.20
C LYS A 99 -5.03 5.93 -16.04
N PRO A 100 -4.55 6.29 -17.24
CA PRO A 100 -3.81 5.32 -18.04
C PRO A 100 -2.60 4.83 -17.27
N ASN A 101 -2.30 3.57 -17.43
CA ASN A 101 -1.14 3.00 -16.80
C ASN A 101 0.12 3.46 -17.53
N LYS A 102 1.01 4.06 -16.83
CA LYS A 102 2.26 4.56 -17.41
C LYS A 102 3.45 3.85 -16.85
#